data_060b4ac85e59e8cb9c8312f1bcb52175
#
_entry.id   060b4ac85e59e8cb9c8312f1bcb52175
#
_cell.length_a   1.000
_cell.length_b   1.000
_cell.length_c   1.000
_cell.angle_alpha   90.00
_cell.angle_beta   90.00
_cell.angle_gamma   90.00
#
_symmetry.space_group_name_H-M   'P 1'
#
loop_
_entity.id
_entity.type
_entity.pdbx_description
1 polymer ?
#
loop_
_entity_poly.entity_id
_entity_poly.type
_entity_poly.pdbx_seq_one_letter_code
_entity_poly.pdbx_strand_id
1 'polypeptide(L)'
;MKRIIYLLLILNLGLLSCVDDASVRVMPEFNCKDTKVNLAKAAGSSVTSLLYTNVGQVVAQYQAEWLSVDVNAKSVIYTALTQNDGEDARSTVVKLTCGSYTVEVTVTQDSKEPDLSLKVGQSVDDGIGMIFWVDPSDKMVGKAVSVKRQGGNPFEASVMSHNALSTVNGYANTALFTAPAANDAVAYCQSLGEGWYLPASEELGHLFDIYNGIARDNGFTNATPNQISDAEKASRATFDKNLTDLGGAVINAAAENGNGESYWSSTENEDGQKARYVRFGKYGMDYGAKTGTSRFVRAMKIIGDYKFPEEPATLSVSPMQVELTSEEGATADVTVSTNKPSFAYVIEGNGNTWLSAEQNGDKIKFTALSKNNSDEARTAIVTI
;
A
#
# COMPACT_ATOMS: atom_id res chain seq x y z
N MET A 1 -40.97 -8.51 -15.60
CA MET A 1 -41.90 -7.63 -16.33
C MET A 1 -41.75 -7.89 -17.83
N LYS A 2 -42.77 -8.46 -18.44
CA LYS A 2 -42.81 -8.85 -19.85
C LYS A 2 -43.02 -7.58 -20.69
N ARG A 3 -42.11 -7.30 -21.63
CA ARG A 3 -42.30 -6.24 -22.65
C ARG A 3 -43.02 -6.89 -23.84
N ILE A 4 -44.20 -6.39 -24.09
CA ILE A 4 -45.08 -6.75 -25.22
C ILE A 4 -44.64 -5.87 -26.39
N ILE A 5 -44.16 -6.51 -27.47
CA ILE A 5 -43.90 -5.86 -28.77
C ILE A 5 -45.20 -5.92 -29.57
N TYR A 6 -45.77 -4.76 -29.88
CA TYR A 6 -46.88 -4.66 -30.82
C TYR A 6 -46.34 -4.63 -32.28
N LEU A 7 -46.63 -5.71 -32.97
CA LEU A 7 -46.41 -5.76 -34.42
C LEU A 7 -47.70 -5.23 -35.12
N LEU A 8 -47.63 -4.08 -35.70
CA LEU A 8 -48.76 -3.53 -36.46
C LEU A 8 -48.70 -4.06 -37.91
N LEU A 9 -49.52 -5.06 -38.18
CA LEU A 9 -49.71 -5.60 -39.54
C LEU A 9 -50.79 -4.77 -40.24
N ILE A 10 -50.38 -3.92 -41.17
CA ILE A 10 -51.32 -3.19 -42.08
C ILE A 10 -51.46 -4.02 -43.32
N LEU A 11 -52.62 -4.68 -43.45
CA LEU A 11 -53.08 -5.39 -44.63
C LEU A 11 -53.76 -4.37 -45.55
N ASN A 12 -53.12 -3.97 -46.63
CA ASN A 12 -53.77 -3.20 -47.69
C ASN A 12 -54.11 -4.13 -48.86
N LEU A 13 -55.42 -4.46 -48.97
CA LEU A 13 -55.95 -4.97 -50.22
C LEU A 13 -56.28 -3.76 -51.15
N GLY A 14 -55.58 -3.65 -52.23
CA GLY A 14 -55.85 -2.60 -53.22
C GLY A 14 -55.63 -3.12 -54.64
N LEU A 15 -56.69 -3.52 -55.26
CA LEU A 15 -57.02 -3.47 -56.71
C LEU A 15 -55.90 -3.48 -57.76
N LEU A 16 -55.83 -4.60 -58.48
CA LEU A 16 -55.10 -4.74 -59.73
C LEU A 16 -55.63 -3.69 -60.75
N SER A 17 -54.78 -2.78 -61.19
CA SER A 17 -54.83 -2.09 -62.42
C SER A 17 -53.48 -2.29 -63.15
N CYS A 18 -53.53 -3.05 -64.26
CA CYS A 18 -52.40 -3.14 -65.17
C CYS A 18 -52.13 -1.76 -65.81
N VAL A 19 -51.01 -1.17 -65.43
CA VAL A 19 -50.33 -0.15 -66.29
C VAL A 19 -48.85 -0.53 -66.23
N ASP A 20 -48.31 -0.89 -67.37
CA ASP A 20 -46.88 -1.04 -67.61
C ASP A 20 -46.17 0.27 -67.28
N ASP A 21 -45.04 0.11 -66.67
CA ASP A 21 -44.04 1.05 -66.24
C ASP A 21 -44.04 1.40 -64.74
N ALA A 22 -43.83 0.32 -63.94
CA ALA A 22 -43.49 0.51 -62.54
C ALA A 22 -41.98 0.81 -62.45
N SER A 23 -41.60 2.06 -62.70
CA SER A 23 -40.35 2.58 -62.17
C SER A 23 -40.43 2.47 -60.64
N VAL A 24 -39.77 1.46 -60.07
CA VAL A 24 -39.61 1.32 -58.63
C VAL A 24 -38.94 2.61 -58.16
N ARG A 25 -39.72 3.55 -57.61
CA ARG A 25 -39.18 4.75 -56.97
C ARG A 25 -38.43 4.32 -55.74
N VAL A 26 -37.13 4.07 -55.88
CA VAL A 26 -36.24 3.90 -54.72
C VAL A 26 -36.27 5.19 -53.92
N MET A 27 -36.83 5.14 -52.73
CA MET A 27 -36.83 6.30 -51.83
C MET A 27 -35.38 6.69 -51.55
N PRO A 28 -35.06 7.99 -51.65
CA PRO A 28 -33.73 8.46 -51.27
C PRO A 28 -33.47 8.16 -49.81
N GLU A 29 -32.35 7.49 -49.53
CA GLU A 29 -31.96 7.12 -48.19
C GLU A 29 -30.51 7.51 -47.94
N PHE A 30 -30.27 8.17 -46.80
CA PHE A 30 -28.94 8.44 -46.26
C PHE A 30 -28.94 8.25 -44.78
N ASN A 31 -28.07 7.35 -44.26
CA ASN A 31 -27.94 7.03 -42.86
C ASN A 31 -26.49 6.69 -42.52
N CYS A 32 -26.05 7.09 -41.33
CA CYS A 32 -24.83 6.65 -40.72
C CYS A 32 -25.18 5.80 -39.49
N LYS A 33 -24.61 4.61 -39.36
CA LYS A 33 -24.94 3.67 -38.28
C LYS A 33 -24.72 4.29 -36.90
N ASP A 34 -23.61 5.00 -36.75
CA ASP A 34 -23.21 5.54 -35.45
C ASP A 34 -23.28 7.07 -35.48
N THR A 35 -24.07 7.67 -34.62
CA THR A 35 -24.15 9.12 -34.40
C THR A 35 -23.26 9.60 -33.26
N LYS A 36 -22.62 8.68 -32.55
CA LYS A 36 -21.61 8.93 -31.51
C LYS A 36 -20.44 7.98 -31.72
N VAL A 37 -19.23 8.50 -31.73
CA VAL A 37 -17.98 7.76 -31.95
C VAL A 37 -17.03 8.15 -30.86
N ASN A 38 -16.44 7.15 -30.16
CA ASN A 38 -15.40 7.34 -29.16
C ASN A 38 -14.08 6.79 -29.65
N LEU A 39 -13.06 7.65 -29.65
CA LEU A 39 -11.66 7.31 -29.93
C LEU A 39 -10.89 7.22 -28.62
N ALA A 40 -9.99 6.26 -28.50
CA ALA A 40 -9.07 6.23 -27.37
C ALA A 40 -8.13 7.45 -27.37
N LYS A 41 -7.53 7.77 -26.25
CA LYS A 41 -6.63 8.92 -26.08
C LYS A 41 -5.43 8.98 -27.03
N ALA A 42 -4.96 7.81 -27.49
CA ALA A 42 -3.74 7.70 -28.28
C ALA A 42 -3.91 8.27 -29.71
N ALA A 43 -2.86 8.89 -30.23
CA ALA A 43 -2.75 9.18 -31.65
C ALA A 43 -2.85 7.87 -32.46
N GLY A 44 -3.52 7.93 -33.63
CA GLY A 44 -3.78 6.77 -34.47
C GLY A 44 -4.99 5.92 -34.03
N SER A 45 -5.63 6.22 -32.88
CA SER A 45 -6.89 5.58 -32.51
C SER A 45 -7.94 5.82 -33.60
N SER A 46 -8.60 4.76 -34.08
CA SER A 46 -9.50 4.82 -35.22
C SER A 46 -10.76 3.99 -35.00
N VAL A 47 -11.88 4.51 -35.45
CA VAL A 47 -13.20 3.86 -35.47
C VAL A 47 -13.83 3.99 -36.86
N THR A 48 -14.39 2.87 -37.32
CA THR A 48 -15.11 2.84 -38.62
C THR A 48 -16.61 2.71 -38.38
N SER A 49 -17.38 3.61 -38.93
CA SER A 49 -18.86 3.59 -38.94
C SER A 49 -19.38 3.25 -40.32
N LEU A 50 -20.44 2.46 -40.39
CA LEU A 50 -21.06 2.10 -41.68
C LEU A 50 -21.94 3.21 -42.19
N LEU A 51 -21.83 3.47 -43.51
CA LEU A 51 -22.69 4.37 -44.25
C LEU A 51 -23.67 3.62 -45.13
N TYR A 52 -24.87 4.14 -45.22
CA TYR A 52 -25.92 3.72 -46.11
C TYR A 52 -26.39 4.91 -46.93
N THR A 53 -26.20 4.86 -48.24
CA THR A 53 -26.74 5.87 -49.15
C THR A 53 -27.04 5.31 -50.52
N ASN A 54 -28.14 5.79 -51.11
CA ASN A 54 -28.51 5.61 -52.53
C ASN A 54 -28.65 6.95 -53.27
N VAL A 55 -28.23 8.05 -52.61
CA VAL A 55 -28.46 9.42 -53.09
C VAL A 55 -27.25 9.98 -53.85
N GLY A 56 -26.03 9.60 -53.46
CA GLY A 56 -24.81 10.11 -54.08
C GLY A 56 -23.60 10.07 -53.16
N GLN A 57 -22.62 10.93 -53.47
CA GLN A 57 -21.38 10.99 -52.68
C GLN A 57 -21.60 11.71 -51.34
N VAL A 58 -21.05 11.17 -50.28
CA VAL A 58 -21.06 11.75 -48.93
C VAL A 58 -19.84 12.65 -48.75
N VAL A 59 -20.04 13.84 -48.20
CA VAL A 59 -19.00 14.80 -47.83
C VAL A 59 -19.02 15.03 -46.31
N ALA A 60 -17.86 15.02 -45.69
CA ALA A 60 -17.68 15.33 -44.25
C ALA A 60 -17.23 16.78 -44.07
N GLN A 61 -17.83 17.50 -43.14
CA GLN A 61 -17.44 18.84 -42.71
C GLN A 61 -17.21 18.84 -41.18
N TYR A 62 -16.05 19.30 -40.72
CA TYR A 62 -15.68 19.42 -39.33
C TYR A 62 -14.54 20.44 -39.14
N GLN A 63 -14.27 20.86 -37.90
CA GLN A 63 -13.27 21.91 -37.60
C GLN A 63 -12.19 21.46 -36.60
N ALA A 64 -12.07 20.17 -36.29
CA ALA A 64 -11.12 19.66 -35.33
C ALA A 64 -9.80 19.28 -36.00
N GLU A 65 -8.71 20.00 -35.69
CA GLU A 65 -7.37 19.74 -36.23
C GLU A 65 -6.79 18.39 -35.72
N TRP A 66 -7.30 17.88 -34.62
CA TRP A 66 -6.88 16.61 -34.03
C TRP A 66 -7.54 15.38 -34.65
N LEU A 67 -8.52 15.57 -35.53
CA LEU A 67 -9.31 14.49 -36.12
C LEU A 67 -9.09 14.45 -37.64
N SER A 68 -8.95 13.24 -38.19
CA SER A 68 -9.12 12.96 -39.61
C SER A 68 -10.42 12.19 -39.85
N VAL A 69 -11.13 12.51 -40.88
CA VAL A 69 -12.37 11.84 -41.31
C VAL A 69 -12.25 11.42 -42.76
N ASP A 70 -12.13 10.12 -43.00
CA ASP A 70 -12.04 9.53 -44.34
C ASP A 70 -13.38 8.90 -44.71
N VAL A 71 -14.02 9.43 -45.80
CA VAL A 71 -15.31 8.95 -46.26
C VAL A 71 -15.12 8.02 -47.46
N ASN A 72 -15.60 6.80 -47.32
CA ASN A 72 -15.63 5.79 -48.37
C ASN A 72 -17.09 5.51 -48.80
N ALA A 73 -17.29 4.75 -49.86
CA ALA A 73 -18.63 4.48 -50.41
C ALA A 73 -19.62 3.84 -49.40
N LYS A 74 -19.12 3.10 -48.39
CA LYS A 74 -19.95 2.35 -47.44
C LYS A 74 -19.54 2.57 -45.98
N SER A 75 -18.58 3.44 -45.73
CA SER A 75 -18.05 3.66 -44.36
C SER A 75 -17.43 5.03 -44.20
N VAL A 76 -17.41 5.51 -42.97
CA VAL A 76 -16.61 6.65 -42.53
C VAL A 76 -15.62 6.15 -41.51
N ILE A 77 -14.37 6.56 -41.66
CA ILE A 77 -13.29 6.25 -40.72
C ILE A 77 -12.91 7.54 -39.99
N TYR A 78 -12.99 7.52 -38.67
CA TYR A 78 -12.58 8.62 -37.81
C TYR A 78 -11.26 8.24 -37.20
N THR A 79 -10.22 9.06 -37.32
CA THR A 79 -8.88 8.77 -36.79
C THR A 79 -8.35 9.95 -35.97
N ALA A 80 -7.91 9.71 -34.76
CA ALA A 80 -7.22 10.72 -33.96
C ALA A 80 -5.81 10.97 -34.51
N LEU A 81 -5.52 12.19 -34.96
CA LEU A 81 -4.21 12.58 -35.49
C LEU A 81 -3.18 12.83 -34.38
N THR A 82 -3.66 13.29 -33.24
CA THR A 82 -2.81 13.60 -32.09
C THR A 82 -3.36 12.93 -30.83
N GLN A 83 -2.47 12.61 -29.88
CA GLN A 83 -2.85 12.15 -28.56
C GLN A 83 -3.57 13.27 -27.80
N ASN A 84 -4.57 12.91 -26.98
CA ASN A 84 -5.18 13.82 -26.03
C ASN A 84 -4.46 13.73 -24.69
N ASP A 85 -3.56 14.67 -24.42
CA ASP A 85 -2.83 14.80 -23.15
C ASP A 85 -3.57 15.69 -22.12
N GLY A 86 -4.77 16.19 -22.50
CA GLY A 86 -5.61 16.98 -21.60
C GLY A 86 -6.27 16.13 -20.50
N GLU A 87 -6.66 16.78 -19.42
CA GLU A 87 -7.41 16.14 -18.32
C GLU A 87 -8.85 15.83 -18.71
N ASP A 88 -9.40 16.54 -19.73
CA ASP A 88 -10.75 16.36 -20.24
C ASP A 88 -10.78 15.72 -21.61
N ALA A 89 -11.82 14.92 -21.87
CA ALA A 89 -12.11 14.41 -23.19
C ALA A 89 -12.43 15.58 -24.14
N ARG A 90 -11.91 15.52 -25.38
CA ARG A 90 -12.22 16.51 -26.40
C ARG A 90 -13.21 15.95 -27.41
N SER A 91 -14.12 16.78 -27.89
CA SER A 91 -15.14 16.36 -28.83
C SER A 91 -15.35 17.39 -29.97
N THR A 92 -15.86 16.89 -31.07
CA THR A 92 -16.28 17.71 -32.21
C THR A 92 -17.49 17.07 -32.87
N VAL A 93 -18.23 17.87 -33.63
CA VAL A 93 -19.33 17.38 -34.47
C VAL A 93 -18.85 17.30 -35.91
N VAL A 94 -18.97 16.12 -36.50
CA VAL A 94 -18.76 15.88 -37.94
C VAL A 94 -20.11 15.85 -38.60
N LYS A 95 -20.29 16.76 -39.56
CA LYS A 95 -21.48 16.86 -40.36
C LYS A 95 -21.27 16.12 -41.71
N LEU A 96 -21.98 15.01 -41.87
CA LEU A 96 -21.99 14.21 -43.07
C LEU A 96 -23.15 14.65 -43.93
N THR A 97 -22.89 15.07 -45.19
CA THR A 97 -23.91 15.53 -46.12
C THR A 97 -23.93 14.70 -47.40
N CYS A 98 -25.10 14.36 -47.88
CA CYS A 98 -25.32 13.67 -49.15
C CYS A 98 -26.54 14.29 -49.85
N GLY A 99 -26.32 15.11 -50.87
CA GLY A 99 -27.36 15.94 -51.50
C GLY A 99 -27.99 16.87 -50.45
N SER A 100 -29.31 16.77 -50.26
CA SER A 100 -30.04 17.55 -49.25
C SER A 100 -30.11 16.90 -47.86
N TYR A 101 -29.56 15.69 -47.70
CA TYR A 101 -29.60 14.95 -46.45
C TYR A 101 -28.36 15.22 -45.60
N THR A 102 -28.56 15.28 -44.29
CA THR A 102 -27.48 15.54 -43.34
C THR A 102 -27.59 14.61 -42.10
N VAL A 103 -26.46 14.08 -41.68
CA VAL A 103 -26.33 13.34 -40.39
C VAL A 103 -25.18 13.99 -39.60
N GLU A 104 -25.43 14.28 -38.35
CA GLU A 104 -24.40 14.77 -37.41
C GLU A 104 -23.87 13.64 -36.55
N VAL A 105 -22.55 13.49 -36.50
CA VAL A 105 -21.86 12.49 -35.69
C VAL A 105 -20.99 13.24 -34.71
N THR A 106 -21.23 12.99 -33.39
CA THR A 106 -20.36 13.48 -32.34
C THR A 106 -19.19 12.53 -32.20
N VAL A 107 -17.98 13.03 -32.44
CA VAL A 107 -16.73 12.28 -32.23
C VAL A 107 -16.06 12.80 -30.97
N THR A 108 -15.81 11.91 -30.04
CA THR A 108 -15.12 12.20 -28.79
C THR A 108 -13.80 11.44 -28.74
N GLN A 109 -12.72 12.06 -28.25
CA GLN A 109 -11.48 11.39 -27.94
C GLN A 109 -11.29 11.45 -26.43
N ASP A 110 -11.04 10.29 -25.82
CA ASP A 110 -10.84 10.16 -24.37
C ASP A 110 -9.69 11.04 -23.88
N SER A 111 -9.81 11.51 -22.66
CA SER A 111 -8.76 12.23 -21.95
C SER A 111 -7.61 11.32 -21.54
N LYS A 112 -6.52 11.91 -21.08
CA LYS A 112 -5.52 11.23 -20.29
C LYS A 112 -6.21 10.60 -19.08
N GLU A 113 -5.89 9.35 -18.79
CA GLU A 113 -6.35 8.73 -17.54
C GLU A 113 -5.86 9.56 -16.35
N PRO A 114 -6.70 9.77 -15.32
CA PRO A 114 -6.30 10.48 -14.12
C PRO A 114 -5.03 9.86 -13.56
N ASP A 115 -4.06 10.69 -13.19
CA ASP A 115 -2.90 10.24 -12.43
C ASP A 115 -3.35 9.91 -11.00
N LEU A 116 -3.63 8.64 -10.74
CA LEU A 116 -4.03 8.13 -9.44
C LEU A 116 -2.84 7.84 -8.52
N SER A 117 -1.62 8.17 -8.96
CA SER A 117 -0.42 7.98 -8.16
C SER A 117 -0.50 8.74 -6.84
N LEU A 118 -0.11 8.08 -5.76
CA LEU A 118 0.04 8.72 -4.46
C LEU A 118 1.15 9.77 -4.50
N LYS A 119 0.97 10.85 -3.75
CA LYS A 119 1.96 11.96 -3.63
C LYS A 119 2.24 12.23 -2.16
N VAL A 120 3.50 12.41 -1.81
CA VAL A 120 3.88 12.84 -0.47
C VAL A 120 3.26 14.21 -0.17
N GLY A 121 2.68 14.36 1.02
CA GLY A 121 1.89 15.52 1.41
C GLY A 121 0.40 15.44 1.06
N GLN A 122 -0.02 14.46 0.26
CA GLN A 122 -1.42 14.26 -0.07
C GLN A 122 -2.22 13.83 1.16
N SER A 123 -3.43 14.42 1.29
CA SER A 123 -4.41 14.03 2.32
C SER A 123 -5.03 12.66 2.02
N VAL A 124 -5.31 11.91 3.08
CA VAL A 124 -6.11 10.67 3.05
C VAL A 124 -7.19 10.70 4.12
N ASP A 125 -8.25 9.90 3.91
CA ASP A 125 -9.36 9.75 4.85
C ASP A 125 -9.94 11.12 5.30
N ASP A 126 -10.27 11.99 4.33
CA ASP A 126 -10.88 13.30 4.55
C ASP A 126 -10.10 14.20 5.54
N GLY A 127 -8.77 14.19 5.46
CA GLY A 127 -7.90 15.02 6.30
C GLY A 127 -7.44 14.35 7.59
N ILE A 128 -7.75 13.08 7.83
CA ILE A 128 -7.26 12.34 9.00
C ILE A 128 -5.76 12.08 8.88
N GLY A 129 -5.27 11.78 7.68
CA GLY A 129 -3.88 11.45 7.42
C GLY A 129 -3.23 12.20 6.27
N MET A 130 -1.92 12.09 6.23
CA MET A 130 -1.03 12.62 5.20
C MET A 130 -0.12 11.50 4.68
N ILE A 131 -0.05 11.33 3.38
CA ILE A 131 0.95 10.44 2.76
C ILE A 131 2.34 10.98 3.07
N PHE A 132 3.17 10.20 3.74
CA PHE A 132 4.55 10.59 4.02
C PHE A 132 5.58 9.80 3.21
N TRP A 133 5.18 8.67 2.66
CA TRP A 133 6.02 7.83 1.83
C TRP A 133 5.20 7.14 0.74
N VAL A 134 5.78 7.05 -0.45
CA VAL A 134 5.24 6.34 -1.61
C VAL A 134 6.29 5.33 -2.07
N ASP A 135 5.85 4.11 -2.39
CA ASP A 135 6.76 3.07 -2.87
C ASP A 135 7.41 3.51 -4.20
N PRO A 136 8.75 3.48 -4.31
CA PRO A 136 9.42 3.85 -5.55
C PRO A 136 9.05 2.98 -6.75
N SER A 137 8.70 1.71 -6.51
CA SER A 137 8.38 0.72 -7.54
C SER A 137 6.88 0.68 -7.89
N ASP A 138 6.01 1.05 -6.95
CA ASP A 138 4.55 1.10 -7.15
C ASP A 138 3.95 2.37 -6.56
N LYS A 139 3.63 3.32 -7.42
CA LYS A 139 3.07 4.62 -7.02
C LYS A 139 1.65 4.56 -6.43
N MET A 140 1.02 3.39 -6.42
CA MET A 140 -0.27 3.15 -5.76
C MET A 140 -0.11 2.63 -4.33
N VAL A 141 1.12 2.35 -3.90
CA VAL A 141 1.46 1.85 -2.57
C VAL A 141 2.17 2.94 -1.77
N GLY A 142 1.77 3.13 -0.53
CA GLY A 142 2.37 4.13 0.34
C GLY A 142 2.03 3.98 1.81
N LYS A 143 2.55 4.91 2.60
CA LYS A 143 2.28 5.01 4.04
C LYS A 143 1.78 6.40 4.36
N ALA A 144 0.71 6.45 5.16
CA ALA A 144 0.20 7.69 5.71
C ALA A 144 0.45 7.77 7.21
N VAL A 145 0.58 8.98 7.71
CA VAL A 145 0.67 9.31 9.13
C VAL A 145 -0.51 10.18 9.51
N SER A 146 -1.06 10.02 10.72
CA SER A 146 -2.16 10.88 11.20
C SER A 146 -1.70 12.33 11.30
N VAL A 147 -2.49 13.28 10.77
CA VAL A 147 -2.17 14.72 10.83
C VAL A 147 -2.22 15.25 12.26
N LYS A 148 -3.12 14.70 13.06
CA LYS A 148 -3.20 14.99 14.51
C LYS A 148 -2.37 13.96 15.28
N ARG A 149 -1.96 14.33 16.48
CA ARG A 149 -1.32 13.47 17.46
C ARG A 149 -2.09 13.51 18.76
N GLN A 150 -1.98 12.47 19.53
CA GLN A 150 -2.45 12.45 20.92
C GLN A 150 -1.25 12.54 21.85
N GLY A 151 -1.35 13.29 22.94
CA GLY A 151 -0.30 13.41 23.95
C GLY A 151 -0.87 13.29 25.36
N GLY A 152 0.02 12.98 26.31
CA GLY A 152 -0.34 12.82 27.71
C GLY A 152 -1.05 11.51 28.05
N ASN A 153 -1.07 10.54 27.13
CA ASN A 153 -1.70 9.25 27.32
C ASN A 153 -0.66 8.16 27.54
N PRO A 154 -0.97 7.13 28.34
CA PRO A 154 -0.11 5.97 28.47
C PRO A 154 -0.09 5.15 27.19
N PHE A 155 0.88 4.25 27.09
CA PHE A 155 0.81 3.18 26.10
C PHE A 155 -0.45 2.33 26.37
N GLU A 156 -0.62 1.92 27.63
CA GLU A 156 -1.82 1.30 28.18
C GLU A 156 -2.00 1.65 29.67
N ALA A 157 -3.23 1.69 30.15
CA ALA A 157 -3.57 2.06 31.52
C ALA A 157 -3.15 1.01 32.55
N SER A 158 -3.05 -0.27 32.14
CA SER A 158 -2.59 -1.38 32.98
C SER A 158 -1.56 -2.19 32.21
N VAL A 159 -0.52 -2.65 32.90
CA VAL A 159 0.58 -3.39 32.28
C VAL A 159 0.13 -4.82 32.01
N MET A 160 -0.02 -5.16 30.73
CA MET A 160 -0.30 -6.51 30.24
C MET A 160 0.67 -6.84 29.10
N SER A 161 1.04 -8.12 28.97
CA SER A 161 1.75 -8.58 27.78
C SER A 161 0.76 -8.98 26.69
N HIS A 162 0.92 -8.41 25.51
CA HIS A 162 0.13 -8.75 24.32
C HIS A 162 0.92 -9.57 23.31
N ASN A 163 2.21 -9.84 23.60
CA ASN A 163 3.16 -10.44 22.66
C ASN A 163 3.29 -9.65 21.35
N ALA A 164 3.16 -8.33 21.43
CA ALA A 164 3.29 -7.42 20.31
C ALA A 164 4.78 -7.14 20.01
N LEU A 165 5.50 -8.16 19.58
CA LEU A 165 6.96 -8.15 19.47
C LEU A 165 7.49 -7.68 18.13
N SER A 166 6.64 -7.57 17.09
CA SER A 166 7.07 -7.13 15.77
C SER A 166 7.71 -5.75 15.82
N THR A 167 8.88 -5.62 15.23
CA THR A 167 9.56 -4.32 15.07
C THR A 167 9.19 -3.63 13.77
N VAL A 168 8.66 -4.37 12.79
CA VAL A 168 8.41 -3.90 11.41
C VAL A 168 6.94 -3.90 11.02
N ASN A 169 6.04 -4.54 11.79
CA ASN A 169 4.63 -4.68 11.46
C ASN A 169 3.72 -4.24 12.62
N GLY A 170 3.50 -2.93 12.71
CA GLY A 170 2.63 -2.33 13.72
C GLY A 170 1.15 -2.68 13.54
N TYR A 171 0.73 -2.96 12.31
CA TYR A 171 -0.64 -3.41 12.04
C TYR A 171 -0.94 -4.76 12.71
N ALA A 172 -0.04 -5.74 12.55
CA ALA A 172 -0.14 -7.03 13.23
C ALA A 172 -0.06 -6.88 14.76
N ASN A 173 0.87 -6.07 15.28
CA ASN A 173 0.95 -5.79 16.71
C ASN A 173 -0.36 -5.20 17.24
N THR A 174 -0.90 -4.18 16.57
CA THR A 174 -2.15 -3.49 16.97
C THR A 174 -3.34 -4.45 17.06
N ALA A 175 -3.39 -5.44 16.19
CA ALA A 175 -4.46 -6.46 16.19
C ALA A 175 -4.46 -7.36 17.43
N LEU A 176 -3.34 -7.45 18.16
CA LEU A 176 -3.24 -8.23 19.41
C LEU A 176 -3.93 -7.55 20.60
N PHE A 177 -4.22 -6.25 20.50
CA PHE A 177 -4.92 -5.48 21.54
C PHE A 177 -6.43 -5.56 21.31
N THR A 178 -7.08 -6.55 21.89
CA THR A 178 -8.50 -6.85 21.63
C THR A 178 -9.50 -5.91 22.32
N ALA A 179 -9.10 -5.28 23.42
CA ALA A 179 -9.96 -4.38 24.19
C ALA A 179 -9.14 -3.26 24.90
N PRO A 180 -8.49 -2.36 24.13
CA PRO A 180 -7.71 -1.28 24.73
C PRO A 180 -8.64 -0.31 25.46
N ALA A 181 -8.19 0.25 26.59
CA ALA A 181 -8.91 1.29 27.29
C ALA A 181 -8.95 2.58 26.46
N ALA A 182 -10.00 3.40 26.62
CA ALA A 182 -10.28 4.57 25.78
C ALA A 182 -9.11 5.58 25.66
N ASN A 183 -8.21 5.60 26.64
CA ASN A 183 -7.05 6.50 26.65
C ASN A 183 -5.73 5.82 26.24
N ASP A 184 -5.77 4.55 25.87
CA ASP A 184 -4.57 3.83 25.47
C ASP A 184 -4.10 4.25 24.07
N ALA A 185 -2.81 4.10 23.80
CA ALA A 185 -2.22 4.47 22.52
C ALA A 185 -2.88 3.76 21.34
N VAL A 186 -3.19 2.47 21.49
CA VAL A 186 -3.86 1.68 20.46
C VAL A 186 -5.30 2.15 20.23
N ALA A 187 -6.03 2.46 21.32
CA ALA A 187 -7.41 2.95 21.22
C ALA A 187 -7.49 4.25 20.41
N TYR A 188 -6.55 5.18 20.62
CA TYR A 188 -6.46 6.37 19.80
C TYR A 188 -6.31 6.04 18.32
N CYS A 189 -5.37 5.17 17.96
CA CYS A 189 -5.16 4.80 16.57
C CYS A 189 -6.42 4.20 15.94
N GLN A 190 -7.07 3.27 16.64
CA GLN A 190 -8.33 2.63 16.19
C GLN A 190 -9.49 3.63 16.08
N SER A 191 -9.52 4.68 16.90
CA SER A 191 -10.56 5.72 16.85
C SER A 191 -10.52 6.58 15.58
N LEU A 192 -9.41 6.57 14.84
CA LEU A 192 -9.26 7.30 13.58
C LEU A 192 -9.94 6.58 12.39
N GLY A 193 -10.38 5.34 12.57
CA GLY A 193 -11.08 4.57 11.56
C GLY A 193 -10.33 3.32 11.09
N GLU A 194 -10.89 2.64 10.11
CA GLU A 194 -10.37 1.37 9.61
C GLU A 194 -8.96 1.52 9.00
N GLY A 195 -8.10 0.57 9.35
CA GLY A 195 -6.73 0.50 8.83
C GLY A 195 -5.73 1.42 9.54
N TRP A 196 -6.16 2.27 10.47
CA TRP A 196 -5.26 3.05 11.31
C TRP A 196 -4.73 2.21 12.47
N TYR A 197 -3.41 2.22 12.68
CA TYR A 197 -2.74 1.38 13.67
C TYR A 197 -1.61 2.13 14.39
N LEU A 198 -1.21 1.61 15.54
CA LEU A 198 -0.03 2.06 16.26
C LEU A 198 1.22 1.50 15.59
N PRO A 199 2.11 2.34 15.01
CA PRO A 199 3.26 1.86 14.25
C PRO A 199 4.23 1.05 15.09
N ALA A 200 4.89 0.06 14.50
CA ALA A 200 6.01 -0.64 15.09
C ALA A 200 7.26 0.27 15.16
N SER A 201 8.25 -0.14 15.92
CA SER A 201 9.42 0.70 16.19
C SER A 201 10.22 1.08 14.94
N GLU A 202 10.38 0.15 13.98
CA GLU A 202 11.08 0.44 12.71
C GLU A 202 10.22 1.29 11.75
N GLU A 203 8.89 1.22 11.85
CA GLU A 203 8.02 2.10 11.07
C GLU A 203 8.11 3.55 11.55
N LEU A 204 8.17 3.78 12.87
CA LEU A 204 8.48 5.10 13.42
C LEU A 204 9.89 5.57 13.05
N GLY A 205 10.84 4.63 13.01
CA GLY A 205 12.17 4.93 12.52
C GLY A 205 12.17 5.36 11.05
N HIS A 206 11.40 4.69 10.19
CA HIS A 206 11.24 5.11 8.79
C HIS A 206 10.61 6.51 8.67
N LEU A 207 9.60 6.80 9.50
CA LEU A 207 9.03 8.14 9.59
C LEU A 207 10.09 9.18 10.02
N PHE A 208 10.96 8.82 10.97
CA PHE A 208 12.07 9.67 11.39
C PHE A 208 13.03 9.97 10.23
N ASP A 209 13.38 8.96 9.42
CA ASP A 209 14.26 9.12 8.26
C ASP A 209 13.67 10.08 7.23
N ILE A 210 12.41 9.89 6.87
CA ILE A 210 11.70 10.76 5.93
C ILE A 210 11.57 12.19 6.49
N TYR A 211 11.26 12.32 7.78
CA TYR A 211 11.16 13.62 8.45
C TYR A 211 12.48 14.40 8.40
N ASN A 212 13.61 13.71 8.56
CA ASN A 212 14.93 14.34 8.54
C ASN A 212 15.56 14.38 7.14
N GLY A 213 15.03 13.64 6.16
CA GLY A 213 15.61 13.56 4.82
C GLY A 213 16.95 12.81 4.77
N ILE A 214 17.21 11.94 5.75
CA ILE A 214 18.43 11.12 5.86
C ILE A 214 18.06 9.65 6.00
N ALA A 215 18.89 8.77 5.46
CA ALA A 215 18.83 7.35 5.76
C ALA A 215 19.51 7.10 7.12
N ARG A 216 18.86 6.35 7.99
CA ARG A 216 19.47 5.91 9.26
C ARG A 216 20.65 5.00 8.98
N ASP A 217 21.78 5.24 9.66
CA ASP A 217 22.79 4.21 9.83
C ASP A 217 22.23 3.03 10.63
N ASN A 218 22.60 1.81 10.28
CA ASN A 218 22.10 0.53 10.83
C ASN A 218 22.35 0.30 12.33
N GLY A 219 22.49 1.33 13.11
CA GLY A 219 22.54 1.28 14.54
C GLY A 219 21.73 2.45 15.09
N PHE A 220 20.65 2.14 15.80
CA PHE A 220 20.00 3.07 16.70
C PHE A 220 20.97 3.45 17.83
N THR A 221 22.11 4.00 17.49
CA THR A 221 23.04 4.54 18.45
C THR A 221 22.49 5.88 18.89
N ASN A 222 22.52 6.13 20.19
CA ASN A 222 22.34 7.44 20.79
C ASN A 222 23.26 8.42 20.07
N ALA A 223 22.82 8.93 18.91
CA ALA A 223 23.57 9.90 18.18
C ALA A 223 23.79 11.08 19.11
N THR A 224 25.03 11.37 19.40
CA THR A 224 25.39 12.61 20.10
C THR A 224 24.73 13.77 19.40
N PRO A 225 24.16 14.72 20.12
CA PRO A 225 23.38 15.80 19.54
C PRO A 225 24.31 16.81 18.88
N ASN A 226 24.87 16.47 17.78
CA ASN A 226 25.58 17.44 16.96
C ASN A 226 24.60 17.97 15.94
N GLN A 227 24.45 19.27 16.00
CA GLN A 227 23.79 20.15 15.07
C GLN A 227 23.19 19.46 13.84
N ILE A 228 21.87 19.43 13.78
CA ILE A 228 21.17 19.03 12.56
C ILE A 228 21.62 19.93 11.41
N SER A 229 21.93 19.33 10.28
CA SER A 229 22.34 20.05 9.07
C SER A 229 21.21 20.95 8.54
N ASP A 230 21.56 21.91 7.71
CA ASP A 230 20.54 22.76 7.08
C ASP A 230 19.63 21.95 6.14
N ALA A 231 20.11 20.87 5.55
CA ALA A 231 19.27 19.94 4.76
C ALA A 231 18.23 19.23 5.62
N GLU A 232 18.60 18.75 6.82
CA GLU A 232 17.67 18.15 7.77
C GLU A 232 16.64 19.19 8.25
N LYS A 233 17.06 20.40 8.56
CA LYS A 233 16.14 21.50 8.93
C LYS A 233 15.12 21.78 7.81
N ALA A 234 15.56 21.82 6.56
CA ALA A 234 14.69 22.05 5.41
C ALA A 234 13.70 20.90 5.21
N SER A 235 14.14 19.64 5.38
CA SER A 235 13.28 18.45 5.32
C SER A 235 12.20 18.50 6.40
N ARG A 236 12.58 18.76 7.65
CA ARG A 236 11.65 18.92 8.78
C ARG A 236 10.62 20.00 8.51
N ALA A 237 11.08 21.17 8.05
CA ALA A 237 10.19 22.31 7.76
C ALA A 237 9.18 21.98 6.65
N THR A 238 9.60 21.26 5.61
CA THR A 238 8.71 20.81 4.53
C THR A 238 7.67 19.82 5.04
N PHE A 239 8.09 18.84 5.83
CA PHE A 239 7.19 17.86 6.42
C PHE A 239 6.16 18.50 7.35
N ASP A 240 6.61 19.35 8.25
CA ASP A 240 5.77 20.06 9.20
C ASP A 240 4.80 21.02 8.50
N LYS A 241 5.25 21.67 7.41
CA LYS A 241 4.38 22.49 6.58
C LYS A 241 3.24 21.65 5.96
N ASN A 242 3.56 20.50 5.40
CA ASN A 242 2.54 19.59 4.83
C ASN A 242 1.51 19.17 5.88
N LEU A 243 1.94 18.86 7.12
CA LEU A 243 1.02 18.56 8.22
C LEU A 243 0.13 19.74 8.57
N THR A 244 0.71 20.95 8.69
CA THR A 244 -0.03 22.16 9.08
C THR A 244 -0.98 22.64 7.99
N ASP A 245 -0.63 22.50 6.72
CA ASP A 245 -1.52 22.81 5.59
C ASP A 245 -2.81 21.93 5.63
N LEU A 246 -2.72 20.74 6.22
CA LEU A 246 -3.85 19.85 6.46
C LEU A 246 -4.53 20.06 7.84
N GLY A 247 -4.19 21.14 8.56
CA GLY A 247 -4.74 21.44 9.88
C GLY A 247 -4.22 20.53 11.00
N GLY A 248 -3.07 19.89 10.79
CA GLY A 248 -2.44 18.97 11.72
C GLY A 248 -1.44 19.61 12.68
N ALA A 249 -0.84 18.78 13.52
CA ALA A 249 0.21 19.16 14.45
C ALA A 249 1.58 18.77 13.89
N VAL A 250 2.55 19.66 14.01
CA VAL A 250 3.95 19.38 13.65
C VAL A 250 4.52 18.22 14.46
N ILE A 251 5.56 17.58 13.92
CA ILE A 251 6.43 16.73 14.72
C ILE A 251 7.38 17.66 15.46
N ASN A 252 7.11 17.94 16.72
CA ASN A 252 7.94 18.80 17.52
C ASN A 252 9.29 18.12 17.85
N ALA A 253 10.17 18.11 16.89
CA ALA A 253 11.57 17.86 17.12
C ALA A 253 12.11 19.11 17.81
N ALA A 254 12.00 19.17 19.14
CA ALA A 254 12.49 20.31 19.90
C ALA A 254 13.89 20.69 19.43
N ALA A 255 14.08 22.02 19.40
CA ALA A 255 15.31 22.68 19.05
C ALA A 255 16.57 21.93 19.51
N GLU A 256 17.58 22.07 18.73
CA GLU A 256 19.01 21.68 18.75
C GLU A 256 19.62 21.04 20.01
N ASN A 257 19.01 21.17 21.19
CA ASN A 257 19.51 20.68 22.48
C ASN A 257 18.56 19.77 23.25
N GLY A 258 17.37 19.46 22.73
CA GLY A 258 16.35 18.72 23.46
C GLY A 258 16.12 17.30 22.92
N ASN A 259 15.57 16.45 23.78
CA ASN A 259 15.20 15.09 23.40
C ASN A 259 14.03 15.06 22.38
N GLY A 260 13.42 16.23 22.08
CA GLY A 260 12.24 16.32 21.22
C GLY A 260 11.07 15.51 21.74
N GLU A 261 10.01 15.48 20.95
CA GLU A 261 8.88 14.61 21.24
C GLU A 261 9.26 13.14 21.04
N SER A 262 8.69 12.32 21.88
CA SER A 262 8.82 10.86 21.80
C SER A 262 7.46 10.26 21.48
N TYR A 263 7.43 9.30 20.58
CA TYR A 263 6.22 8.63 20.14
C TYR A 263 6.25 7.16 20.52
N TRP A 264 5.16 6.68 21.10
CA TRP A 264 4.96 5.26 21.36
C TRP A 264 4.96 4.45 20.06
N SER A 265 5.64 3.32 20.07
CA SER A 265 5.48 2.26 19.08
C SER A 265 4.66 1.11 19.66
N SER A 266 4.08 0.28 18.81
CA SER A 266 3.36 -0.93 19.23
C SER A 266 4.27 -2.06 19.69
N THR A 267 5.60 -1.91 19.58
CA THR A 267 6.56 -2.98 19.90
C THR A 267 6.78 -3.10 21.41
N GLU A 268 6.42 -4.22 21.97
CA GLU A 268 6.71 -4.59 23.38
C GLU A 268 8.12 -5.15 23.54
N ASN A 269 8.64 -5.15 24.75
CA ASN A 269 9.79 -5.99 25.09
C ASN A 269 9.34 -7.44 25.37
N GLU A 270 10.28 -8.37 25.44
CA GLU A 270 10.01 -9.81 25.55
C GLU A 270 9.13 -10.21 26.73
N ASP A 271 9.27 -9.53 27.89
CA ASP A 271 8.44 -9.78 29.06
C ASP A 271 7.10 -9.04 29.05
N GLY A 272 6.85 -8.21 28.02
CA GLY A 272 5.63 -7.43 27.87
C GLY A 272 5.43 -6.31 28.90
N GLN A 273 6.44 -6.00 29.74
CA GLN A 273 6.32 -5.00 30.80
C GLN A 273 6.54 -3.58 30.31
N LYS A 274 7.23 -3.42 29.19
CA LYS A 274 7.58 -2.14 28.58
C LYS A 274 7.20 -2.10 27.10
N ALA A 275 7.04 -0.90 26.57
CA ALA A 275 6.89 -0.68 25.12
C ALA A 275 8.02 0.21 24.62
N ARG A 276 8.38 0.03 23.35
CA ARG A 276 9.35 0.89 22.68
C ARG A 276 8.74 2.26 22.34
N TYR A 277 9.60 3.26 22.34
CA TYR A 277 9.28 4.59 21.82
C TYR A 277 10.44 5.14 21.01
N VAL A 278 10.14 6.04 20.09
CA VAL A 278 11.13 6.72 19.24
C VAL A 278 11.12 8.21 19.56
N ARG A 279 12.31 8.80 19.79
CA ARG A 279 12.51 10.23 19.95
C ARG A 279 12.80 10.88 18.61
N PHE A 280 12.20 12.01 18.37
CA PHE A 280 12.32 12.72 17.09
C PHE A 280 13.24 13.97 17.15
N GLY A 281 13.60 14.44 18.32
CA GLY A 281 14.56 15.53 18.48
C GLY A 281 15.98 15.09 18.17
N LYS A 282 16.43 14.14 18.95
CA LYS A 282 17.60 13.31 18.70
C LYS A 282 17.09 11.91 18.47
N TYR A 283 17.56 11.31 17.41
CA TYR A 283 17.18 9.95 17.19
C TYR A 283 17.56 9.10 18.40
N GLY A 284 16.63 8.37 18.89
CA GLY A 284 16.81 7.40 19.96
C GLY A 284 15.60 6.52 20.09
N MET A 285 15.85 5.23 20.22
CA MET A 285 14.85 4.24 20.52
C MET A 285 15.17 3.64 21.88
N ASP A 286 14.17 3.52 22.72
CA ASP A 286 14.33 2.97 24.07
C ASP A 286 13.02 2.34 24.53
N TYR A 287 13.04 1.64 25.66
CA TYR A 287 11.87 1.10 26.31
C TYR A 287 11.38 2.01 27.43
N GLY A 288 10.08 2.18 27.52
CA GLY A 288 9.43 2.93 28.59
C GLY A 288 8.36 2.14 29.30
N ALA A 289 8.12 2.48 30.58
CA ALA A 289 6.98 1.94 31.31
C ALA A 289 5.68 2.28 30.56
N LYS A 290 4.83 1.31 30.34
CA LYS A 290 3.61 1.43 29.54
C LYS A 290 2.61 2.43 30.13
N THR A 291 2.57 2.58 31.43
CA THR A 291 1.70 3.54 32.15
C THR A 291 2.21 4.97 32.12
N GLY A 292 3.39 5.22 31.52
CA GLY A 292 3.95 6.56 31.43
C GLY A 292 3.19 7.47 30.47
N THR A 293 2.88 8.70 30.89
CA THR A 293 2.05 9.66 30.13
C THR A 293 2.85 10.76 29.41
N SER A 294 4.18 10.64 29.37
CA SER A 294 5.05 11.68 28.80
C SER A 294 5.31 11.58 27.30
N ARG A 295 4.66 10.65 26.62
CA ARG A 295 4.88 10.38 25.19
C ARG A 295 3.63 10.66 24.37
N PHE A 296 3.85 10.86 23.10
CA PHE A 296 2.79 11.09 22.12
C PHE A 296 2.46 9.81 21.35
N VAL A 297 1.30 9.83 20.70
CA VAL A 297 0.85 8.81 19.77
C VAL A 297 0.60 9.46 18.42
N ARG A 298 1.12 8.85 17.38
CA ARG A 298 0.85 9.22 15.99
C ARG A 298 0.58 7.95 15.20
N ALA A 299 -0.64 7.78 14.74
CA ALA A 299 -1.06 6.58 14.02
C ALA A 299 -0.48 6.55 12.61
N MET A 300 -0.35 5.34 12.06
CA MET A 300 -0.03 5.10 10.66
C MET A 300 -1.12 4.30 9.98
N LYS A 301 -1.16 4.42 8.64
CA LYS A 301 -2.02 3.62 7.76
C LYS A 301 -1.26 3.24 6.50
N ILE A 302 -1.43 1.99 6.09
CA ILE A 302 -0.94 1.50 4.79
C ILE A 302 -1.97 1.83 3.72
N ILE A 303 -1.48 2.26 2.56
CA ILE A 303 -2.27 2.49 1.36
C ILE A 303 -1.79 1.51 0.29
N GLY A 304 -2.73 0.84 -0.37
CA GLY A 304 -2.42 -0.16 -1.39
C GLY A 304 -1.93 -1.50 -0.81
N ASP A 305 -1.34 -2.34 -1.66
CA ASP A 305 -0.89 -3.70 -1.29
C ASP A 305 0.56 -3.72 -0.79
N TYR A 306 0.84 -2.96 0.29
CA TYR A 306 2.15 -2.93 0.91
C TYR A 306 2.49 -4.27 1.57
N LYS A 307 3.70 -4.75 1.33
CA LYS A 307 4.24 -5.95 1.98
C LYS A 307 5.19 -5.54 3.10
N PHE A 308 4.81 -5.90 4.33
CA PHE A 308 5.70 -5.67 5.48
C PHE A 308 6.99 -6.46 5.31
N PRO A 309 8.13 -5.90 5.72
CA PRO A 309 9.39 -6.64 5.76
C PRO A 309 9.28 -7.89 6.65
N GLU A 310 10.05 -8.91 6.35
CA GLU A 310 10.19 -10.03 7.28
C GLU A 310 10.92 -9.59 8.54
N GLU A 311 10.48 -10.11 9.68
CA GLU A 311 11.19 -9.90 10.93
C GLU A 311 12.61 -10.49 10.85
N PRO A 312 13.63 -9.76 11.31
CA PRO A 312 14.95 -10.32 11.47
C PRO A 312 14.89 -11.61 12.29
N ALA A 313 15.64 -12.63 11.90
CA ALA A 313 15.69 -13.86 12.66
C ALA A 313 16.29 -13.59 14.04
N THR A 314 15.61 -14.04 15.08
CA THR A 314 16.14 -14.04 16.44
C THR A 314 16.34 -15.46 16.91
N LEU A 315 17.41 -15.70 17.67
CA LEU A 315 17.73 -16.97 18.28
C LEU A 315 18.38 -16.71 19.63
N SER A 316 17.86 -17.33 20.66
CA SER A 316 18.49 -17.37 21.99
C SER A 316 18.37 -18.77 22.59
N VAL A 317 19.31 -19.11 23.44
CA VAL A 317 19.39 -20.41 24.10
C VAL A 317 19.59 -20.19 25.59
N SER A 318 18.81 -20.90 26.40
CA SER A 318 18.94 -20.82 27.88
C SER A 318 18.74 -22.19 28.52
N PRO A 319 19.66 -22.61 29.43
CA PRO A 319 20.97 -22.00 29.66
C PRO A 319 21.96 -22.24 28.52
N MET A 320 22.97 -21.36 28.32
CA MET A 320 24.00 -21.52 27.30
C MET A 320 25.04 -22.62 27.63
N GLN A 321 25.06 -23.11 28.85
CA GLN A 321 25.92 -24.18 29.30
C GLN A 321 25.12 -25.11 30.19
N VAL A 322 25.28 -26.40 29.99
CA VAL A 322 24.67 -27.45 30.81
C VAL A 322 25.72 -28.45 31.24
N GLU A 323 25.53 -29.04 32.41
CA GLU A 323 26.39 -30.09 32.95
C GLU A 323 25.60 -31.39 33.03
N LEU A 324 26.25 -32.48 32.65
CA LEU A 324 25.76 -33.83 32.78
C LEU A 324 26.60 -34.56 33.85
N THR A 325 25.98 -35.43 34.65
CA THR A 325 26.75 -36.31 35.53
C THR A 325 27.59 -37.30 34.73
N SER A 326 28.57 -37.95 35.33
CA SER A 326 29.45 -38.91 34.67
C SER A 326 28.73 -40.18 34.21
N GLU A 327 27.49 -40.41 34.59
CA GLU A 327 26.77 -41.67 34.32
C GLU A 327 26.19 -41.68 32.89
N GLU A 328 26.16 -42.85 32.27
CA GLU A 328 25.39 -43.10 31.06
C GLU A 328 23.91 -42.83 31.30
N GLY A 329 23.25 -42.21 30.31
CA GLY A 329 21.85 -41.82 30.40
C GLY A 329 21.60 -40.51 31.15
N ALA A 330 22.63 -39.83 31.68
CA ALA A 330 22.47 -38.50 32.28
C ALA A 330 21.91 -37.51 31.25
N THR A 331 20.95 -36.67 31.63
CA THR A 331 20.29 -35.76 30.74
C THR A 331 20.30 -34.32 31.25
N ALA A 332 20.27 -33.37 30.31
CA ALA A 332 20.01 -31.94 30.55
C ALA A 332 19.26 -31.33 29.40
N ASP A 333 18.46 -30.30 29.66
CA ASP A 333 17.67 -29.61 28.66
C ASP A 333 18.15 -28.16 28.51
N VAL A 334 18.08 -27.66 27.27
CA VAL A 334 18.15 -26.22 26.99
C VAL A 334 16.88 -25.80 26.28
N THR A 335 16.44 -24.59 26.52
CA THR A 335 15.31 -23.98 25.78
C THR A 335 15.84 -23.06 24.68
N VAL A 336 15.32 -23.22 23.48
CA VAL A 336 15.63 -22.39 22.32
C VAL A 336 14.45 -21.47 22.06
N SER A 337 14.69 -20.17 22.05
CA SER A 337 13.69 -19.17 21.69
C SER A 337 14.03 -18.56 20.34
N THR A 338 13.11 -18.61 19.40
CA THR A 338 13.25 -18.05 18.05
C THR A 338 11.93 -17.56 17.53
N ASN A 339 11.96 -16.52 16.68
CA ASN A 339 10.79 -16.03 15.92
C ASN A 339 10.60 -16.75 14.58
N LYS A 340 11.41 -17.76 14.28
CA LYS A 340 11.27 -18.58 13.07
C LYS A 340 10.53 -19.89 13.39
N PRO A 341 9.86 -20.51 12.39
CA PRO A 341 9.05 -21.71 12.62
C PRO A 341 9.87 -22.94 12.99
N SER A 342 11.19 -22.93 12.77
CA SER A 342 12.09 -24.04 13.06
C SER A 342 13.52 -23.55 13.26
N PHE A 343 14.30 -24.34 13.96
CA PHE A 343 15.75 -24.20 14.08
C PHE A 343 16.42 -25.55 13.85
N ALA A 344 17.72 -25.53 13.59
CA ALA A 344 18.54 -26.73 13.47
C ALA A 344 19.66 -26.70 14.48
N TYR A 345 20.24 -27.86 14.80
CA TYR A 345 21.40 -27.95 15.68
C TYR A 345 22.39 -29.01 15.19
N VAL A 346 23.64 -28.83 15.55
CA VAL A 346 24.73 -29.77 15.22
C VAL A 346 25.64 -29.92 16.44
N ILE A 347 25.94 -31.18 16.83
CA ILE A 347 26.97 -31.49 17.82
C ILE A 347 28.32 -31.48 17.07
N GLU A 348 29.21 -30.58 17.45
CA GLU A 348 30.47 -30.39 16.78
C GLU A 348 31.54 -31.45 17.15
N GLY A 349 32.42 -31.75 16.21
CA GLY A 349 33.58 -32.61 16.40
C GLY A 349 33.21 -34.02 16.85
N ASN A 350 33.95 -34.52 17.83
CA ASN A 350 33.73 -35.85 18.42
C ASN A 350 32.66 -35.87 19.51
N GLY A 351 31.95 -34.78 19.78
CA GLY A 351 30.89 -34.72 20.78
C GLY A 351 29.81 -35.77 20.57
N ASN A 352 29.44 -36.04 19.32
CA ASN A 352 28.44 -37.01 18.91
C ASN A 352 28.81 -38.48 19.25
N THR A 353 30.02 -38.77 19.67
CA THR A 353 30.41 -40.11 20.06
C THR A 353 29.95 -40.49 21.49
N TRP A 354 29.67 -39.49 22.30
CA TRP A 354 29.26 -39.69 23.69
C TRP A 354 28.04 -38.88 24.13
N LEU A 355 27.59 -37.94 23.30
CA LEU A 355 26.45 -37.06 23.53
C LEU A 355 25.44 -37.22 22.40
N SER A 356 24.18 -37.40 22.72
CA SER A 356 23.07 -37.22 21.76
C SER A 356 22.28 -35.98 22.11
N ALA A 357 21.62 -35.43 21.12
CA ALA A 357 20.68 -34.32 21.23
C ALA A 357 19.37 -34.69 20.53
N GLU A 358 18.27 -34.40 21.17
CA GLU A 358 16.93 -34.62 20.63
C GLU A 358 16.09 -33.35 20.79
N GLN A 359 15.52 -32.87 19.71
CA GLN A 359 14.62 -31.70 19.73
C GLN A 359 13.20 -32.13 20.10
N ASN A 360 12.62 -31.47 21.08
CA ASN A 360 11.22 -31.61 21.46
C ASN A 360 10.58 -30.22 21.62
N GLY A 361 9.94 -29.77 20.53
CA GLY A 361 9.40 -28.40 20.46
C GLY A 361 10.49 -27.34 20.52
N ASP A 362 10.43 -26.50 21.51
CA ASP A 362 11.39 -25.43 21.80
C ASP A 362 12.58 -25.88 22.66
N LYS A 363 12.67 -27.18 23.02
CA LYS A 363 13.74 -27.73 23.86
C LYS A 363 14.65 -28.66 23.06
N ILE A 364 15.92 -28.64 23.43
CA ILE A 364 16.87 -29.68 23.06
C ILE A 364 17.26 -30.42 24.32
N LYS A 365 16.98 -31.72 24.34
CA LYS A 365 17.41 -32.63 25.40
C LYS A 365 18.72 -33.27 25.01
N PHE A 366 19.74 -33.10 25.84
CA PHE A 366 21.02 -33.76 25.73
C PHE A 366 21.03 -35.03 26.60
N THR A 367 21.63 -36.09 26.07
CA THR A 367 21.77 -37.37 26.80
C THR A 367 23.18 -37.93 26.64
N ALA A 368 23.83 -38.29 27.75
CA ALA A 368 25.11 -38.97 27.73
C ALA A 368 24.94 -40.42 27.23
N LEU A 369 25.60 -40.80 26.15
CA LEU A 369 25.53 -42.13 25.54
C LEU A 369 26.47 -43.14 26.21
N SER A 370 27.38 -42.67 27.01
CA SER A 370 28.35 -43.52 27.75
C SER A 370 28.84 -42.87 29.00
N LYS A 371 29.14 -43.69 30.00
CA LYS A 371 29.75 -43.26 31.27
C LYS A 371 31.11 -42.60 31.02
N ASN A 372 31.41 -41.50 31.71
CA ASN A 372 32.75 -40.93 31.75
C ASN A 372 33.55 -41.60 32.85
N ASN A 373 34.48 -42.47 32.49
CA ASN A 373 35.37 -43.15 33.44
C ASN A 373 36.70 -42.41 33.62
N SER A 374 36.86 -41.23 33.05
CA SER A 374 38.05 -40.38 33.18
C SER A 374 37.92 -39.46 34.41
N ASP A 375 39.03 -39.07 34.98
CA ASP A 375 39.08 -38.04 36.03
C ASP A 375 38.83 -36.61 35.44
N GLU A 376 38.82 -36.48 34.12
CA GLU A 376 38.61 -35.21 33.41
C GLU A 376 37.19 -35.13 32.79
N ALA A 377 36.60 -33.94 32.79
CA ALA A 377 35.32 -33.69 32.15
C ALA A 377 35.45 -33.74 30.62
N ARG A 378 34.47 -34.38 29.94
CA ARG A 378 34.30 -34.29 28.49
C ARG A 378 33.49 -33.06 28.16
N THR A 379 33.85 -32.35 27.08
CA THR A 379 33.14 -31.16 26.60
C THR A 379 32.71 -31.37 25.18
N ALA A 380 31.52 -30.96 24.83
CA ALA A 380 31.02 -30.89 23.46
C ALA A 380 30.44 -29.48 23.22
N ILE A 381 30.61 -29.00 22.01
CA ILE A 381 29.99 -27.77 21.53
C ILE A 381 28.80 -28.17 20.68
N VAL A 382 27.69 -27.51 20.92
CA VAL A 382 26.48 -27.66 20.12
C VAL A 382 26.13 -26.31 19.48
N THR A 383 26.16 -26.25 18.17
CA THR A 383 25.74 -25.06 17.43
C THR A 383 24.26 -25.19 17.06
N ILE A 384 23.52 -24.15 17.33
CA ILE A 384 22.07 -24.09 17.06
C ILE A 384 21.79 -22.97 16.07
#